data_5cc189b8d091fe4f8bb0168e36255005
#
_entry.id   5cc189b8d091fe4f8bb0168e36255005
#
_cell.length_a   1.000
_cell.length_b   1.000
_cell.length_c   1.000
_cell.angle_alpha   90.00
_cell.angle_beta   90.00
_cell.angle_gamma   90.00
#
_symmetry.space_group_name_H-M   'P 1'
#
loop_
_entity.id
_entity.type
_entity.pdbx_description
1 polymer ?
#
loop_
_entity_poly.entity_id
_entity_poly.type
_entity_poly.pdbx_seq_one_letter_code
_entity_poly.pdbx_strand_id
1 'polypeptide(L)'
;MPEGAEDQPRAASKSANPRLKGGYFLTGKGSGKDLFLSEDWSEEQLMIRDLIVEFCTSEIQEPMARRGRELQVTKEEDRQEVATLIRKAGELGLCGVSIPEEYGGMGLDFKTNTLFSEHMALGFSFATTIGAQTSIGCLPIVYYGNEAQKQKYLPGIATGERIAAYALTEPEAGSDANSGRSSAELAPGGDHYLLNGQKIWITNGGFADVFIVFARFAGDENLSAFIVERDFPGFSVGPEEQKMGIKGSSTVQIYFDNCQVPLENLLGKRNEGFKMALNILNGGRIKAGAGGVGGSKFAIGKAAAYAAERKQFGKPIGDFGAIQYKIGDLCMQTFAIEAALYRTAHLIDLKTEELLAAGLPESEAKLQAMREFAVEASLIKVKGSDLVCYATDETIQIFGGMGYAQETGIEMGYRDARITKIYEGTNEVNRLLSVGELAKRGLQTKEIDLRGAINRIPAFVFNTMNPFRSKSGYAPEERAIQAL
;
A
#
# COMPACT_ATOMS: atom_id res chain seq x y z
N MET A 1 22.15 -45.48 4.33
CA MET A 1 22.92 -44.25 4.16
C MET A 1 22.98 -43.92 2.71
N PRO A 2 22.35 -42.79 2.27
CA PRO A 2 23.06 -41.85 1.45
C PRO A 2 22.97 -40.45 2.06
N GLU A 3 24.09 -39.76 1.88
CA GLU A 3 24.52 -38.50 2.47
C GLU A 3 23.67 -37.30 2.10
N GLY A 4 23.67 -36.34 3.04
CA GLY A 4 22.95 -35.08 2.94
C GLY A 4 23.40 -34.22 1.75
N ALA A 5 22.42 -33.69 1.04
CA ALA A 5 22.62 -32.53 0.20
C ALA A 5 22.64 -31.29 1.09
N GLU A 6 23.81 -30.77 1.39
CA GLU A 6 24.02 -29.45 1.97
C GLU A 6 23.41 -28.40 1.04
N ASP A 7 22.44 -27.70 1.55
CA ASP A 7 21.83 -26.52 0.92
C ASP A 7 22.87 -25.39 0.93
N GLN A 8 23.67 -25.29 -0.11
CA GLN A 8 24.62 -24.19 -0.28
C GLN A 8 23.83 -22.90 -0.43
N PRO A 9 24.12 -21.85 0.37
CA PRO A 9 23.48 -20.55 0.18
C PRO A 9 23.90 -20.04 -1.20
N ARG A 10 22.91 -19.95 -2.13
CA ARG A 10 23.09 -19.28 -3.43
C ARG A 10 23.71 -17.91 -3.19
N ALA A 11 24.89 -17.70 -3.68
CA ALA A 11 25.60 -16.43 -3.66
C ALA A 11 24.69 -15.36 -4.26
N ALA A 12 24.24 -14.41 -3.43
CA ALA A 12 23.54 -13.23 -3.89
C ALA A 12 24.45 -12.52 -4.90
N SER A 13 24.04 -12.44 -6.16
CA SER A 13 24.77 -11.69 -7.18
C SER A 13 24.96 -10.27 -6.64
N LYS A 14 26.21 -9.84 -6.49
CA LYS A 14 26.50 -8.46 -6.10
C LYS A 14 25.96 -7.58 -7.21
N SER A 15 24.91 -6.83 -6.96
CA SER A 15 24.37 -5.84 -7.90
C SER A 15 25.51 -4.93 -8.36
N ALA A 16 25.71 -4.80 -9.65
CA ALA A 16 26.70 -3.90 -10.22
C ALA A 16 26.38 -2.42 -9.87
N ASN A 17 25.11 -2.10 -9.63
CA ASN A 17 24.67 -0.78 -9.22
C ASN A 17 24.33 -0.76 -7.71
N PRO A 18 25.18 -0.15 -6.86
CA PRO A 18 24.95 -0.12 -5.41
C PRO A 18 23.65 0.58 -5.01
N ARG A 19 23.05 1.41 -5.88
CA ARG A 19 21.78 2.11 -5.63
C ARG A 19 20.59 1.18 -5.64
N LEU A 20 20.71 0.00 -6.29
CA LEU A 20 19.66 -1.02 -6.32
C LEU A 20 19.71 -1.93 -5.07
N LYS A 21 20.18 -1.38 -3.96
CA LYS A 21 20.22 -2.01 -2.63
C LYS A 21 19.37 -1.21 -1.65
N GLY A 22 18.38 -1.86 -1.03
CA GLY A 22 17.60 -1.27 0.04
C GLY A 22 18.47 -0.81 1.21
N GLY A 23 18.18 0.37 1.76
CA GLY A 23 19.00 1.03 2.78
C GLY A 23 20.21 1.80 2.23
N TYR A 24 20.44 1.83 0.90
CA TYR A 24 21.53 2.60 0.30
C TYR A 24 21.48 4.09 0.64
N PHE A 25 20.28 4.65 0.85
CA PHE A 25 20.09 6.05 1.23
C PHE A 25 20.83 6.44 2.53
N LEU A 26 21.13 5.48 3.42
CA LEU A 26 21.91 5.70 4.65
C LEU A 26 23.41 5.71 4.42
N THR A 27 23.90 4.98 3.43
CA THR A 27 25.34 4.69 3.25
C THR A 27 25.92 5.31 1.99
N GLY A 28 25.07 5.60 1.02
CA GLY A 28 25.47 6.13 -0.29
C GLY A 28 25.56 7.65 -0.31
N LYS A 29 26.21 8.16 -1.38
CA LYS A 29 26.13 9.58 -1.71
C LYS A 29 24.93 9.78 -2.63
N GLY A 30 23.92 10.53 -2.17
CA GLY A 30 22.80 10.96 -2.98
C GLY A 30 23.23 12.00 -4.02
N SER A 31 22.63 11.97 -5.19
CA SER A 31 22.73 13.04 -6.19
C SER A 31 21.33 13.43 -6.60
N GLY A 32 21.03 14.72 -6.65
CA GLY A 32 19.73 15.22 -7.14
C GLY A 32 19.42 14.81 -8.59
N LYS A 33 20.44 14.44 -9.37
CA LYS A 33 20.30 13.96 -10.76
C LYS A 33 19.70 12.56 -10.89
N ASP A 34 19.60 11.84 -9.78
CA ASP A 34 19.12 10.45 -9.74
C ASP A 34 17.72 10.35 -9.08
N LEU A 35 17.08 11.47 -8.80
CA LEU A 35 15.72 11.52 -8.28
C LEU A 35 14.75 11.44 -9.46
N PHE A 36 13.75 10.58 -9.33
CA PHE A 36 12.57 10.66 -10.17
C PHE A 36 11.70 11.81 -9.64
N LEU A 37 11.33 12.73 -10.52
CA LEU A 37 10.51 13.90 -10.21
C LEU A 37 9.21 13.86 -11.02
N SER A 38 8.28 14.72 -10.66
CA SER A 38 6.99 14.85 -11.37
C SER A 38 7.13 15.25 -12.83
N GLU A 39 8.24 15.88 -13.21
CA GLU A 39 8.58 16.24 -14.58
C GLU A 39 9.04 15.04 -15.43
N ASP A 40 9.35 13.90 -14.79
CA ASP A 40 9.84 12.69 -15.46
C ASP A 40 8.71 11.73 -15.90
N TRP A 41 7.44 12.10 -15.71
CA TRP A 41 6.30 11.30 -16.16
C TRP A 41 6.20 11.25 -17.68
N SER A 42 6.01 10.03 -18.23
CA SER A 42 5.69 9.87 -19.65
C SER A 42 4.27 10.37 -19.96
N GLU A 43 4.02 10.65 -21.23
CA GLU A 43 2.68 11.04 -21.70
C GLU A 43 1.63 9.96 -21.36
N GLU A 44 1.97 8.69 -21.51
CA GLU A 44 1.10 7.57 -21.17
C GLU A 44 0.75 7.55 -19.67
N GLN A 45 1.74 7.75 -18.80
CA GLN A 45 1.53 7.81 -17.34
C GLN A 45 0.65 9.01 -16.96
N LEU A 46 0.84 10.14 -17.63
CA LEU A 46 -0.02 11.32 -17.44
C LEU A 46 -1.46 11.06 -17.90
N MET A 47 -1.66 10.34 -19.02
CA MET A 47 -3.00 9.94 -19.48
C MET A 47 -3.69 9.01 -18.46
N ILE A 48 -2.97 8.06 -17.88
CA ILE A 48 -3.50 7.19 -16.82
C ILE A 48 -3.88 8.01 -15.58
N ARG A 49 -3.05 8.96 -15.18
CA ARG A 49 -3.37 9.91 -14.09
C ARG A 49 -4.67 10.65 -14.38
N ASP A 50 -4.79 11.24 -15.57
CA ASP A 50 -5.94 12.06 -15.94
C ASP A 50 -7.23 11.22 -15.98
N LEU A 51 -7.16 9.99 -16.47
CA LEU A 51 -8.27 9.02 -16.42
C LEU A 51 -8.73 8.75 -14.99
N ILE A 52 -7.80 8.55 -14.06
CA ILE A 52 -8.12 8.31 -12.65
C ILE A 52 -8.77 9.54 -12.01
N VAL A 53 -8.23 10.73 -12.30
CA VAL A 53 -8.76 12.00 -11.78
C VAL A 53 -10.18 12.22 -12.30
N GLU A 54 -10.41 11.99 -13.60
CA GLU A 54 -11.74 12.11 -14.20
C GLU A 54 -12.72 11.12 -13.58
N PHE A 55 -12.35 9.84 -13.46
CA PHE A 55 -13.18 8.83 -12.81
C PHE A 55 -13.55 9.22 -11.39
N CYS A 56 -12.57 9.62 -10.57
CA CYS A 56 -12.85 10.02 -9.19
C CYS A 56 -13.75 11.25 -9.11
N THR A 57 -13.58 12.19 -10.03
CA THR A 57 -14.39 13.42 -10.06
C THR A 57 -15.82 13.11 -10.48
N SER A 58 -16.02 12.49 -11.65
CA SER A 58 -17.33 12.28 -12.26
C SER A 58 -18.17 11.20 -11.54
N GLU A 59 -17.54 10.09 -11.14
CA GLU A 59 -18.25 8.94 -10.59
C GLU A 59 -18.34 8.95 -9.06
N ILE A 60 -17.49 9.72 -8.35
CA ILE A 60 -17.44 9.69 -6.89
C ILE A 60 -17.70 11.08 -6.29
N GLN A 61 -16.87 12.09 -6.61
CA GLN A 61 -16.95 13.40 -5.94
C GLN A 61 -18.23 14.16 -6.26
N GLU A 62 -18.57 14.27 -7.53
CA GLU A 62 -19.79 14.96 -7.95
C GLU A 62 -21.08 14.27 -7.45
N PRO A 63 -21.25 12.92 -7.56
CA PRO A 63 -22.38 12.24 -6.96
C PRO A 63 -22.46 12.41 -5.44
N MET A 64 -21.31 12.38 -4.74
CA MET A 64 -21.28 12.63 -3.30
C MET A 64 -21.69 14.06 -2.96
N ALA A 65 -21.23 15.06 -3.71
CA ALA A 65 -21.62 16.45 -3.53
C ALA A 65 -23.12 16.66 -3.77
N ARG A 66 -23.69 16.04 -4.82
CA ARG A 66 -25.15 16.08 -5.10
C ARG A 66 -25.97 15.40 -4.00
N ARG A 67 -25.44 14.31 -3.41
CA ARG A 67 -26.09 13.57 -2.30
C ARG A 67 -26.01 14.35 -0.98
N GLY A 68 -25.01 15.21 -0.80
CA GLY A 68 -24.74 15.94 0.44
C GLY A 68 -24.24 15.06 1.60
N ARG A 69 -23.79 13.82 1.32
CA ARG A 69 -23.24 12.90 2.32
C ARG A 69 -22.26 11.89 1.70
N GLU A 70 -21.39 11.32 2.53
CA GLU A 70 -20.55 10.18 2.18
C GLU A 70 -21.38 8.89 1.95
N LEU A 71 -20.82 7.94 1.18
CA LEU A 71 -21.35 6.59 1.08
C LEU A 71 -21.19 5.86 2.43
N GLN A 72 -22.17 5.02 2.78
CA GLN A 72 -22.19 4.23 4.02
C GLN A 72 -22.66 2.80 3.70
N VAL A 73 -21.72 1.88 3.51
CA VAL A 73 -22.00 0.48 3.10
C VAL A 73 -22.88 -0.32 4.08
N THR A 74 -23.12 0.21 5.28
CA THR A 74 -24.14 -0.31 6.19
C THR A 74 -25.57 -0.12 5.64
N LYS A 75 -25.74 0.73 4.61
CA LYS A 75 -26.95 0.86 3.82
C LYS A 75 -26.80 0.03 2.55
N GLU A 76 -27.79 -0.79 2.26
CA GLU A 76 -27.78 -1.71 1.11
C GLU A 76 -27.57 -0.97 -0.22
N GLU A 77 -28.30 0.14 -0.42
CA GLU A 77 -28.18 0.97 -1.63
C GLU A 77 -26.77 1.50 -1.87
N ASP A 78 -26.11 2.01 -0.81
CA ASP A 78 -24.74 2.52 -0.89
C ASP A 78 -23.74 1.37 -1.14
N ARG A 79 -23.97 0.19 -0.57
CA ARG A 79 -23.14 -1.01 -0.78
C ARG A 79 -23.22 -1.47 -2.23
N GLN A 80 -24.39 -1.50 -2.82
CA GLN A 80 -24.60 -1.82 -4.24
C GLN A 80 -23.97 -0.78 -5.16
N GLU A 81 -24.05 0.51 -4.80
CA GLU A 81 -23.37 1.58 -5.53
C GLU A 81 -21.86 1.39 -5.56
N VAL A 82 -21.23 1.06 -4.41
CA VAL A 82 -19.79 0.79 -4.34
C VAL A 82 -19.38 -0.42 -5.18
N ALA A 83 -20.14 -1.50 -5.18
CA ALA A 83 -19.88 -2.65 -6.05
C ALA A 83 -20.02 -2.27 -7.54
N THR A 84 -20.96 -1.38 -7.88
CA THR A 84 -21.11 -0.85 -9.25
C THR A 84 -19.94 0.02 -9.64
N LEU A 85 -19.37 0.83 -8.74
CA LEU A 85 -18.18 1.63 -8.99
C LEU A 85 -16.96 0.74 -9.32
N ILE A 86 -16.82 -0.43 -8.70
CA ILE A 86 -15.75 -1.39 -9.06
C ILE A 86 -15.91 -1.86 -10.52
N ARG A 87 -17.13 -2.20 -10.95
CA ARG A 87 -17.39 -2.62 -12.34
C ARG A 87 -17.08 -1.51 -13.34
N LYS A 88 -17.53 -0.28 -13.06
CA LYS A 88 -17.20 0.90 -13.88
C LYS A 88 -15.69 1.16 -13.95
N ALA A 89 -14.97 1.01 -12.84
CA ALA A 89 -13.52 1.10 -12.82
C ALA A 89 -12.89 -0.03 -13.66
N GLY A 90 -13.45 -1.24 -13.63
CA GLY A 90 -13.02 -2.37 -14.45
C GLY A 90 -13.23 -2.14 -15.96
N GLU A 91 -14.38 -1.55 -16.36
CA GLU A 91 -14.65 -1.16 -17.76
C GLU A 91 -13.61 -0.19 -18.32
N LEU A 92 -13.00 0.62 -17.45
CA LEU A 92 -11.90 1.53 -17.77
C LEU A 92 -10.50 0.90 -17.61
N GLY A 93 -10.42 -0.40 -17.30
CA GLY A 93 -9.16 -1.12 -17.04
C GLY A 93 -8.53 -0.86 -15.67
N LEU A 94 -9.12 0.03 -14.84
CA LEU A 94 -8.55 0.45 -13.57
C LEU A 94 -8.48 -0.67 -12.50
N CYS A 95 -9.26 -1.76 -12.65
CA CYS A 95 -9.13 -2.95 -11.81
C CYS A 95 -7.96 -3.85 -12.23
N GLY A 96 -7.52 -3.76 -13.48
CA GLY A 96 -6.47 -4.59 -14.08
C GLY A 96 -5.06 -4.01 -14.02
N VAL A 97 -4.84 -2.86 -13.37
CA VAL A 97 -3.55 -2.11 -13.40
C VAL A 97 -2.33 -2.95 -13.00
N SER A 98 -2.49 -3.92 -12.08
CA SER A 98 -1.42 -4.79 -11.59
C SER A 98 -1.46 -6.22 -12.17
N ILE A 99 -2.46 -6.53 -13.00
CA ILE A 99 -2.66 -7.85 -13.60
C ILE A 99 -1.98 -7.86 -14.96
N PRO A 100 -1.22 -8.92 -15.32
CA PRO A 100 -0.58 -9.02 -16.64
C PRO A 100 -1.60 -8.96 -17.79
N GLU A 101 -1.16 -8.46 -18.96
CA GLU A 101 -1.99 -8.32 -20.16
C GLU A 101 -2.57 -9.66 -20.64
N GLU A 102 -1.82 -10.76 -20.49
CA GLU A 102 -2.25 -12.10 -20.86
C GLU A 102 -3.49 -12.60 -20.08
N TYR A 103 -3.81 -11.96 -18.95
CA TYR A 103 -5.02 -12.21 -18.14
C TYR A 103 -6.01 -11.04 -18.19
N GLY A 104 -5.89 -10.15 -19.19
CA GLY A 104 -6.81 -9.05 -19.41
C GLY A 104 -6.54 -7.80 -18.56
N GLY A 105 -5.39 -7.70 -17.94
CA GLY A 105 -4.96 -6.52 -17.20
C GLY A 105 -4.15 -5.53 -18.04
N MET A 106 -3.60 -4.51 -17.40
CA MET A 106 -2.74 -3.50 -18.03
C MET A 106 -1.24 -3.78 -17.85
N GLY A 107 -0.85 -4.66 -16.92
CA GLY A 107 0.54 -5.04 -16.68
C GLY A 107 1.47 -3.91 -16.27
N LEU A 108 0.94 -2.82 -15.68
CA LEU A 108 1.71 -1.60 -15.41
C LEU A 108 2.91 -1.85 -14.49
N ASP A 109 3.98 -1.07 -14.69
CA ASP A 109 5.14 -1.05 -13.83
C ASP A 109 4.79 -0.59 -12.40
N PHE A 110 5.70 -0.81 -11.45
CA PHE A 110 5.44 -0.54 -10.04
C PHE A 110 5.28 0.96 -9.78
N LYS A 111 6.02 1.81 -10.48
CA LYS A 111 5.96 3.27 -10.40
C LYS A 111 4.60 3.78 -10.88
N THR A 112 4.10 3.29 -12.01
CA THR A 112 2.77 3.67 -12.54
C THR A 112 1.64 3.16 -11.63
N ASN A 113 1.78 1.96 -11.06
CA ASN A 113 0.87 1.47 -10.02
C ASN A 113 0.88 2.34 -8.75
N THR A 114 2.01 2.96 -8.44
CA THR A 114 2.14 3.90 -7.32
C THR A 114 1.41 5.22 -7.64
N LEU A 115 1.55 5.72 -8.88
CA LEU A 115 0.81 6.87 -9.41
C LEU A 115 -0.72 6.63 -9.34
N PHE A 116 -1.17 5.44 -9.76
CA PHE A 116 -2.57 5.02 -9.61
C PHE A 116 -3.04 5.16 -8.15
N SER A 117 -2.27 4.63 -7.20
CA SER A 117 -2.64 4.62 -5.78
C SER A 117 -2.67 6.03 -5.17
N GLU A 118 -1.79 6.92 -5.60
CA GLU A 118 -1.80 8.32 -5.17
C GLU A 118 -3.05 9.05 -5.64
N HIS A 119 -3.37 8.98 -6.93
CA HIS A 119 -4.49 9.74 -7.50
C HIS A 119 -5.84 9.12 -7.15
N MET A 120 -5.90 7.82 -6.94
CA MET A 120 -7.12 7.15 -6.46
C MET A 120 -7.53 7.60 -5.05
N ALA A 121 -6.65 8.23 -4.27
CA ALA A 121 -7.01 8.86 -3.00
C ALA A 121 -8.11 9.92 -3.14
N LEU A 122 -8.29 10.52 -4.33
CA LEU A 122 -9.40 11.41 -4.68
C LEU A 122 -10.77 10.71 -4.63
N GLY A 123 -10.82 9.38 -4.61
CA GLY A 123 -12.02 8.56 -4.46
C GLY A 123 -12.44 8.32 -3.01
N PHE A 124 -11.78 8.94 -2.02
CA PHE A 124 -12.10 8.80 -0.59
C PHE A 124 -12.17 7.33 -0.13
N SER A 125 -13.27 6.92 0.51
CA SER A 125 -13.47 5.53 0.95
C SER A 125 -13.33 4.49 -0.17
N PHE A 126 -13.68 4.84 -1.43
CA PHE A 126 -13.55 3.96 -2.58
C PHE A 126 -12.08 3.61 -2.89
N ALA A 127 -11.14 4.50 -2.56
CA ALA A 127 -9.71 4.23 -2.71
C ALA A 127 -9.28 2.96 -1.93
N THR A 128 -9.86 2.71 -0.76
CA THR A 128 -9.59 1.50 0.02
C THR A 128 -10.17 0.26 -0.67
N THR A 129 -11.38 0.38 -1.21
CA THR A 129 -12.09 -0.70 -1.92
C THR A 129 -11.33 -1.15 -3.17
N ILE A 130 -11.01 -0.21 -4.07
CA ILE A 130 -10.26 -0.53 -5.29
C ILE A 130 -8.80 -0.87 -5.01
N GLY A 131 -8.21 -0.30 -3.96
CA GLY A 131 -6.88 -0.65 -3.50
C GLY A 131 -6.78 -2.11 -3.05
N ALA A 132 -7.80 -2.64 -2.37
CA ALA A 132 -7.87 -4.07 -2.04
C ALA A 132 -8.01 -4.93 -3.30
N GLN A 133 -8.87 -4.52 -4.26
CA GLN A 133 -9.05 -5.20 -5.55
C GLN A 133 -7.73 -5.30 -6.34
N THR A 134 -7.04 -4.18 -6.52
CA THR A 134 -5.87 -4.05 -7.41
C THR A 134 -4.54 -4.42 -6.77
N SER A 135 -4.54 -4.81 -5.48
CA SER A 135 -3.31 -5.19 -4.78
C SER A 135 -3.50 -6.49 -3.98
N ILE A 136 -3.85 -6.40 -2.69
CA ILE A 136 -3.86 -7.56 -1.79
C ILE A 136 -4.84 -8.67 -2.21
N GLY A 137 -5.92 -8.33 -2.92
CA GLY A 137 -6.89 -9.31 -3.43
C GLY A 137 -6.44 -10.06 -4.68
N CYS A 138 -5.73 -9.42 -5.61
CA CYS A 138 -5.31 -10.04 -6.87
C CYS A 138 -3.84 -10.49 -6.88
N LEU A 139 -2.91 -9.73 -6.29
CA LEU A 139 -1.47 -10.01 -6.38
C LEU A 139 -1.03 -11.37 -5.83
N PRO A 140 -1.65 -11.95 -4.78
CA PRO A 140 -1.36 -13.31 -4.39
C PRO A 140 -1.57 -14.32 -5.53
N ILE A 141 -2.63 -14.17 -6.32
CA ILE A 141 -2.90 -15.04 -7.49
C ILE A 141 -1.89 -14.74 -8.60
N VAL A 142 -1.60 -13.45 -8.88
CA VAL A 142 -0.61 -13.05 -9.90
C VAL A 142 0.75 -13.67 -9.65
N TYR A 143 1.24 -13.61 -8.40
CA TYR A 143 2.61 -14.03 -8.09
C TYR A 143 2.76 -15.50 -7.69
N TYR A 144 1.73 -16.13 -7.12
CA TYR A 144 1.83 -17.47 -6.55
C TYR A 144 0.84 -18.47 -7.17
N GLY A 145 -0.15 -17.99 -7.93
CA GLY A 145 -1.10 -18.84 -8.62
C GLY A 145 -0.43 -19.68 -9.71
N ASN A 146 -0.90 -20.93 -9.88
CA ASN A 146 -0.60 -21.72 -11.06
C ASN A 146 -1.41 -21.20 -12.26
N GLU A 147 -1.10 -21.65 -13.46
CA GLU A 147 -1.73 -21.17 -14.69
C GLU A 147 -3.26 -21.32 -14.68
N ALA A 148 -3.76 -22.47 -14.19
CA ALA A 148 -5.20 -22.72 -14.11
C ALA A 148 -5.90 -21.73 -13.16
N GLN A 149 -5.28 -21.41 -12.01
CA GLN A 149 -5.80 -20.43 -11.06
C GLN A 149 -5.79 -19.02 -11.66
N LYS A 150 -4.70 -18.62 -12.33
CA LYS A 150 -4.60 -17.31 -12.98
C LYS A 150 -5.67 -17.13 -14.04
N GLN A 151 -5.82 -18.10 -14.94
CA GLN A 151 -6.83 -18.09 -16.01
C GLN A 151 -8.27 -18.08 -15.46
N LYS A 152 -8.51 -18.77 -14.34
CA LYS A 152 -9.86 -18.84 -13.73
C LYS A 152 -10.27 -17.53 -13.06
N TYR A 153 -9.34 -16.84 -12.38
CA TYR A 153 -9.69 -15.75 -11.48
C TYR A 153 -9.31 -14.36 -11.99
N LEU A 154 -8.12 -14.20 -12.61
CA LEU A 154 -7.60 -12.88 -12.93
C LEU A 154 -8.42 -12.11 -13.97
N PRO A 155 -8.94 -12.73 -15.06
CA PRO A 155 -9.74 -11.99 -16.04
C PRO A 155 -10.98 -11.31 -15.43
N GLY A 156 -11.74 -12.04 -14.61
CA GLY A 156 -12.91 -11.48 -13.94
C GLY A 156 -12.56 -10.41 -12.88
N ILE A 157 -11.37 -10.53 -12.25
CA ILE A 157 -10.87 -9.50 -11.31
C ILE A 157 -10.43 -8.24 -12.08
N ALA A 158 -9.77 -8.39 -13.24
CA ALA A 158 -9.33 -7.28 -14.08
C ALA A 158 -10.49 -6.45 -14.63
N THR A 159 -11.61 -7.09 -14.98
CA THR A 159 -12.83 -6.43 -15.47
C THR A 159 -13.73 -5.92 -14.35
N GLY A 160 -13.45 -6.25 -13.09
CA GLY A 160 -14.34 -5.93 -11.97
C GLY A 160 -15.63 -6.76 -11.92
N GLU A 161 -15.79 -7.78 -12.78
CA GLU A 161 -16.88 -8.75 -12.71
C GLU A 161 -16.78 -9.61 -11.44
N ARG A 162 -15.56 -9.95 -11.03
CA ARG A 162 -15.27 -10.61 -9.77
C ARG A 162 -14.55 -9.64 -8.83
N ILE A 163 -15.08 -9.50 -7.64
CA ILE A 163 -14.47 -8.65 -6.61
C ILE A 163 -13.66 -9.54 -5.67
N ALA A 164 -12.42 -9.10 -5.41
CA ALA A 164 -11.48 -9.83 -4.59
C ALA A 164 -11.31 -9.21 -3.21
N ALA A 165 -11.07 -10.06 -2.21
CA ALA A 165 -10.79 -9.71 -0.83
C ALA A 165 -9.59 -10.48 -0.28
N TYR A 166 -8.98 -9.95 0.78
CA TYR A 166 -7.82 -10.53 1.44
C TYR A 166 -8.11 -10.78 2.92
N ALA A 167 -8.00 -12.01 3.37
CA ALA A 167 -8.49 -12.48 4.65
C ALA A 167 -7.36 -13.09 5.49
N LEU A 168 -6.53 -12.24 6.09
CA LEU A 168 -5.40 -12.63 6.95
C LEU A 168 -5.75 -12.48 8.44
N THR A 169 -6.25 -11.31 8.84
CA THR A 169 -6.41 -10.90 10.24
C THR A 169 -7.49 -11.69 10.96
N GLU A 170 -7.20 -12.11 12.19
CA GLU A 170 -8.14 -12.79 13.09
C GLU A 170 -8.33 -11.97 14.38
N PRO A 171 -9.36 -12.26 15.20
CA PRO A 171 -9.61 -11.51 16.45
C PRO A 171 -8.39 -11.44 17.37
N GLU A 172 -7.59 -12.49 17.44
CA GLU A 172 -6.41 -12.59 18.31
C GLU A 172 -5.08 -12.47 17.55
N ALA A 173 -5.09 -12.31 16.22
CA ALA A 173 -3.92 -12.27 15.35
C ALA A 173 -3.99 -11.10 14.38
N GLY A 174 -3.59 -9.91 14.83
CA GLY A 174 -3.46 -8.71 14.02
C GLY A 174 -2.01 -8.47 13.62
N SER A 175 -1.23 -7.78 14.47
CA SER A 175 0.20 -7.51 14.21
C SER A 175 1.05 -8.79 14.19
N ASP A 176 0.74 -9.77 15.03
CA ASP A 176 1.30 -11.11 14.96
C ASP A 176 0.47 -12.03 14.07
N ALA A 177 0.50 -11.73 12.76
CA ALA A 177 -0.37 -12.38 11.79
C ALA A 177 -0.12 -13.89 11.64
N ASN A 178 1.12 -14.37 11.92
CA ASN A 178 1.39 -15.81 11.87
C ASN A 178 0.83 -16.60 13.07
N SER A 179 0.32 -15.93 14.12
CA SER A 179 -0.34 -16.58 15.24
C SER A 179 -1.82 -16.94 14.98
N GLY A 180 -2.32 -16.69 13.76
CA GLY A 180 -3.69 -17.03 13.35
C GLY A 180 -4.05 -18.50 13.64
N ARG A 181 -5.29 -18.71 14.08
CA ARG A 181 -5.82 -20.02 14.54
C ARG A 181 -6.77 -20.68 13.55
N SER A 182 -7.17 -20.00 12.47
CA SER A 182 -7.96 -20.64 11.41
C SER A 182 -7.22 -21.87 10.91
N SER A 183 -7.91 -23.01 10.87
CA SER A 183 -7.33 -24.30 10.53
C SER A 183 -7.75 -24.77 9.15
N ALA A 184 -6.90 -25.62 8.56
CA ALA A 184 -7.18 -26.35 7.34
C ALA A 184 -6.83 -27.82 7.56
N GLU A 185 -7.67 -28.70 7.08
CA GLU A 185 -7.40 -30.14 7.08
C GLU A 185 -7.87 -30.77 5.76
N LEU A 186 -7.30 -31.92 5.41
CA LEU A 186 -7.78 -32.68 4.27
C LEU A 186 -9.04 -33.44 4.70
N ALA A 187 -10.12 -33.32 3.94
CA ALA A 187 -11.36 -34.07 4.20
C ALA A 187 -11.10 -35.58 4.20
N PRO A 188 -11.90 -36.38 4.94
CA PRO A 188 -11.72 -37.83 4.99
C PRO A 188 -11.73 -38.52 3.64
N GLY A 189 -12.44 -37.96 2.64
CA GLY A 189 -12.46 -38.44 1.27
C GLY A 189 -11.21 -38.12 0.44
N GLY A 190 -10.40 -37.19 0.90
CA GLY A 190 -9.17 -36.76 0.22
C GLY A 190 -9.38 -35.90 -1.01
N ASP A 191 -10.58 -35.39 -1.25
CA ASP A 191 -11.01 -34.67 -2.46
C ASP A 191 -11.13 -33.16 -2.31
N HIS A 192 -11.11 -32.63 -1.06
CA HIS A 192 -11.14 -31.21 -0.76
C HIS A 192 -10.52 -30.92 0.62
N TYR A 193 -10.27 -29.65 0.92
CA TYR A 193 -9.89 -29.18 2.26
C TYR A 193 -11.12 -28.71 3.03
N LEU A 194 -11.09 -28.87 4.35
CA LEU A 194 -12.05 -28.30 5.29
C LEU A 194 -11.37 -27.16 6.02
N LEU A 195 -11.86 -25.94 5.84
CA LEU A 195 -11.41 -24.76 6.59
C LEU A 195 -12.35 -24.48 7.74
N ASN A 196 -11.76 -24.16 8.91
CA ASN A 196 -12.49 -23.77 10.12
C ASN A 196 -11.85 -22.54 10.76
N GLY A 197 -12.69 -21.58 11.24
CA GLY A 197 -12.25 -20.36 11.89
C GLY A 197 -13.00 -19.12 11.47
N GLN A 198 -12.39 -17.96 11.72
CA GLN A 198 -12.97 -16.67 11.35
C GLN A 198 -11.88 -15.66 11.01
N LYS A 199 -12.21 -14.69 10.16
CA LYS A 199 -11.39 -13.54 9.84
C LYS A 199 -12.14 -12.26 10.09
N ILE A 200 -11.44 -11.20 10.48
CA ILE A 200 -12.04 -9.89 10.80
C ILE A 200 -11.40 -8.78 9.98
N TRP A 201 -12.12 -7.67 9.87
CA TRP A 201 -11.68 -6.48 9.14
C TRP A 201 -11.44 -6.73 7.64
N ILE A 202 -12.27 -7.56 7.01
CA ILE A 202 -12.08 -7.96 5.62
C ILE A 202 -12.69 -6.93 4.68
N THR A 203 -11.81 -6.12 4.09
CA THR A 203 -12.18 -5.14 3.06
C THR A 203 -12.79 -5.86 1.85
N ASN A 204 -13.83 -5.26 1.27
CA ASN A 204 -14.66 -5.81 0.19
C ASN A 204 -15.49 -7.04 0.58
N GLY A 205 -15.32 -7.61 1.77
CA GLY A 205 -15.93 -8.89 2.13
C GLY A 205 -17.46 -8.92 2.04
N GLY A 206 -18.14 -7.78 2.19
CA GLY A 206 -19.59 -7.70 2.07
C GLY A 206 -20.13 -8.00 0.66
N PHE A 207 -19.30 -7.82 -0.39
CA PHE A 207 -19.67 -8.04 -1.78
C PHE A 207 -18.60 -8.78 -2.62
N ALA A 208 -17.47 -9.18 -2.04
CA ALA A 208 -16.43 -9.92 -2.76
C ALA A 208 -16.91 -11.32 -3.15
N ASP A 209 -16.45 -11.80 -4.30
CA ASP A 209 -16.70 -13.14 -4.84
C ASP A 209 -15.56 -14.10 -4.52
N VAL A 210 -14.33 -13.58 -4.44
CA VAL A 210 -13.09 -14.34 -4.27
C VAL A 210 -12.30 -13.80 -3.05
N PHE A 211 -11.87 -14.73 -2.19
CA PHE A 211 -11.14 -14.40 -0.96
C PHE A 211 -9.80 -15.13 -0.93
N ILE A 212 -8.72 -14.39 -0.68
CA ILE A 212 -7.42 -14.99 -0.35
C ILE A 212 -7.39 -15.23 1.15
N VAL A 213 -7.51 -16.48 1.56
CA VAL A 213 -7.67 -16.88 2.96
C VAL A 213 -6.41 -17.57 3.45
N PHE A 214 -5.96 -17.22 4.66
CA PHE A 214 -4.81 -17.84 5.30
C PHE A 214 -5.26 -18.73 6.46
N ALA A 215 -4.88 -20.00 6.42
CA ALA A 215 -5.19 -20.99 7.46
C ALA A 215 -4.01 -21.94 7.67
N ARG A 216 -3.98 -22.64 8.81
CA ARG A 216 -2.88 -23.50 9.19
C ARG A 216 -3.29 -24.97 9.14
N PHE A 217 -2.47 -25.79 8.52
CA PHE A 217 -2.59 -27.24 8.68
C PHE A 217 -2.04 -27.68 10.05
N ALA A 218 -2.65 -28.71 10.62
CA ALA A 218 -2.16 -29.30 11.86
C ALA A 218 -0.69 -29.74 11.73
N GLY A 219 0.15 -29.29 12.64
CA GLY A 219 1.59 -29.59 12.67
C GLY A 219 2.46 -28.65 11.81
N ASP A 220 1.88 -27.74 11.01
CA ASP A 220 2.66 -26.76 10.27
C ASP A 220 3.06 -25.58 11.17
N GLU A 221 4.26 -25.04 10.94
CA GLU A 221 4.77 -23.86 11.63
C GLU A 221 4.15 -22.56 11.14
N ASN A 222 3.86 -22.48 9.84
CA ASN A 222 3.35 -21.28 9.19
C ASN A 222 1.96 -21.51 8.60
N LEU A 223 1.29 -20.40 8.26
CA LEU A 223 0.04 -20.40 7.52
C LEU A 223 0.25 -20.89 6.08
N SER A 224 -0.78 -21.47 5.49
CA SER A 224 -0.96 -21.72 4.06
C SER A 224 -2.01 -20.77 3.50
N ALA A 225 -2.01 -20.53 2.19
CA ALA A 225 -2.97 -19.64 1.53
C ALA A 225 -3.93 -20.43 0.64
N PHE A 226 -5.17 -19.99 0.58
CA PHE A 226 -6.24 -20.62 -0.18
C PHE A 226 -7.03 -19.57 -0.97
N ILE A 227 -7.49 -19.92 -2.16
CA ILE A 227 -8.50 -19.15 -2.89
C ILE A 227 -9.87 -19.73 -2.52
N VAL A 228 -10.68 -18.92 -1.83
CA VAL A 228 -12.02 -19.32 -1.39
C VAL A 228 -13.04 -18.50 -2.16
N GLU A 229 -14.03 -19.16 -2.75
CA GLU A 229 -15.16 -18.50 -3.41
C GLU A 229 -16.32 -18.33 -2.42
N ARG A 230 -17.10 -17.26 -2.59
CA ARG A 230 -18.22 -16.92 -1.69
C ARG A 230 -19.23 -18.06 -1.52
N ASP A 231 -19.46 -18.83 -2.60
CA ASP A 231 -20.49 -19.86 -2.65
C ASP A 231 -20.01 -21.22 -2.15
N PHE A 232 -18.79 -21.34 -1.66
CA PHE A 232 -18.31 -22.60 -1.10
C PHE A 232 -19.09 -22.99 0.15
N PRO A 233 -19.55 -24.27 0.24
CA PRO A 233 -20.27 -24.75 1.40
C PRO A 233 -19.49 -24.50 2.69
N GLY A 234 -20.14 -23.97 3.72
CA GLY A 234 -19.52 -23.64 5.01
C GLY A 234 -18.86 -22.26 5.09
N PHE A 235 -18.91 -21.46 4.01
CA PHE A 235 -18.50 -20.05 4.05
C PHE A 235 -19.68 -19.15 4.40
N SER A 236 -19.44 -18.14 5.25
CA SER A 236 -20.45 -17.12 5.54
C SER A 236 -19.83 -15.77 5.88
N VAL A 237 -20.64 -14.72 5.72
CA VAL A 237 -20.22 -13.33 5.90
C VAL A 237 -21.07 -12.67 6.99
N GLY A 238 -20.43 -11.95 7.89
CA GLY A 238 -21.08 -11.16 8.93
C GLY A 238 -21.58 -9.80 8.43
N PRO A 239 -22.19 -9.01 9.33
CA PRO A 239 -22.67 -7.67 9.01
C PRO A 239 -21.50 -6.70 8.77
N GLU A 240 -21.81 -5.58 8.11
CA GLU A 240 -20.85 -4.47 7.93
C GLU A 240 -20.46 -3.83 9.26
N GLU A 241 -19.18 -3.62 9.45
CA GLU A 241 -18.62 -3.02 10.65
C GLU A 241 -18.95 -1.51 10.76
N GLN A 242 -19.29 -1.08 11.96
CA GLN A 242 -19.49 0.34 12.28
C GLN A 242 -18.12 1.00 12.50
N LYS A 243 -17.67 1.82 11.54
CA LYS A 243 -16.34 2.40 11.56
C LYS A 243 -16.34 3.91 11.81
N MET A 244 -15.23 4.43 12.33
CA MET A 244 -14.99 5.86 12.49
C MET A 244 -14.99 6.59 11.14
N GLY A 245 -14.27 6.06 10.16
CA GLY A 245 -14.10 6.57 8.80
C GLY A 245 -14.15 5.46 7.77
N ILE A 246 -13.82 5.79 6.52
CA ILE A 246 -13.91 4.91 5.36
C ILE A 246 -15.26 4.15 5.30
N LYS A 247 -16.34 4.87 5.59
CA LYS A 247 -17.67 4.27 5.73
C LYS A 247 -18.23 3.77 4.41
N GLY A 248 -17.73 4.27 3.28
CA GLY A 248 -18.05 3.80 1.94
C GLY A 248 -17.22 2.58 1.49
N SER A 249 -16.36 2.02 2.34
CA SER A 249 -15.65 0.78 2.06
C SER A 249 -16.21 -0.37 2.88
N SER A 250 -16.63 -1.45 2.22
CA SER A 250 -17.12 -2.65 2.91
C SER A 250 -16.01 -3.23 3.81
N THR A 251 -16.39 -3.58 5.02
CA THR A 251 -15.51 -4.23 5.99
C THR A 251 -16.35 -5.13 6.87
N VAL A 252 -16.12 -6.43 6.82
CA VAL A 252 -16.91 -7.46 7.50
C VAL A 252 -16.03 -8.47 8.21
N GLN A 253 -16.67 -9.30 9.02
CA GLN A 253 -16.11 -10.58 9.46
C GLN A 253 -16.55 -11.68 8.49
N ILE A 254 -15.73 -12.71 8.31
CA ILE A 254 -16.08 -13.91 7.56
C ILE A 254 -15.83 -15.15 8.42
N TYR A 255 -16.60 -16.19 8.20
CA TYR A 255 -16.60 -17.41 9.00
C TYR A 255 -16.48 -18.64 8.12
N PHE A 256 -15.79 -19.63 8.64
CA PHE A 256 -15.59 -20.94 8.04
C PHE A 256 -16.07 -21.99 9.03
N ASP A 257 -17.06 -22.77 8.64
CA ASP A 257 -17.58 -23.93 9.37
C ASP A 257 -17.52 -25.14 8.45
N ASN A 258 -16.44 -25.90 8.55
CA ASN A 258 -16.11 -26.99 7.63
C ASN A 258 -16.23 -26.53 6.17
N CYS A 259 -15.71 -25.35 5.88
CA CYS A 259 -15.80 -24.76 4.54
C CYS A 259 -15.04 -25.64 3.55
N GLN A 260 -15.74 -26.14 2.54
CA GLN A 260 -15.23 -27.08 1.54
C GLN A 260 -14.46 -26.32 0.46
N VAL A 261 -13.14 -26.47 0.45
CA VAL A 261 -12.27 -25.81 -0.51
C VAL A 261 -11.60 -26.85 -1.42
N PRO A 262 -11.80 -26.81 -2.75
CA PRO A 262 -11.19 -27.76 -3.69
C PRO A 262 -9.66 -27.83 -3.54
N LEU A 263 -9.06 -28.98 -3.80
CA LEU A 263 -7.60 -29.17 -3.67
C LEU A 263 -6.81 -28.21 -4.56
N GLU A 264 -7.30 -27.94 -5.74
CA GLU A 264 -6.71 -27.01 -6.70
C GLU A 264 -6.74 -25.55 -6.25
N ASN A 265 -7.47 -25.22 -5.18
CA ASN A 265 -7.55 -23.86 -4.62
C ASN A 265 -6.52 -23.61 -3.52
N LEU A 266 -5.60 -24.53 -3.21
CA LEU A 266 -4.40 -24.23 -2.44
C LEU A 266 -3.53 -23.28 -3.27
N LEU A 267 -3.28 -22.09 -2.74
CA LEU A 267 -2.51 -21.05 -3.44
C LEU A 267 -1.03 -21.14 -3.07
N GLY A 268 -0.18 -21.36 -4.06
CA GLY A 268 1.25 -21.58 -3.84
C GLY A 268 1.53 -22.92 -3.15
N LYS A 269 2.43 -22.91 -2.15
CA LYS A 269 2.84 -24.11 -1.44
C LYS A 269 2.32 -24.12 0.00
N ARG A 270 1.98 -25.31 0.51
CA ARG A 270 1.66 -25.52 1.92
C ARG A 270 2.80 -24.97 2.81
N ASN A 271 2.46 -24.36 3.95
CA ASN A 271 3.37 -23.80 4.94
C ASN A 271 4.16 -22.55 4.45
N GLU A 272 3.83 -21.98 3.27
CA GLU A 272 4.47 -20.77 2.73
C GLU A 272 3.53 -19.53 2.71
N GLY A 273 2.30 -19.66 3.20
CA GLY A 273 1.31 -18.58 3.16
C GLY A 273 1.74 -17.33 3.93
N PHE A 274 2.40 -17.48 5.07
CA PHE A 274 2.89 -16.31 5.84
C PHE A 274 3.99 -15.54 5.09
N LYS A 275 4.91 -16.25 4.42
CA LYS A 275 5.91 -15.64 3.54
C LYS A 275 5.27 -14.90 2.37
N MET A 276 4.22 -15.50 1.78
CA MET A 276 3.40 -14.85 0.74
C MET A 276 2.78 -13.56 1.28
N ALA A 277 2.13 -13.61 2.44
CA ALA A 277 1.53 -12.45 3.07
C ALA A 277 2.52 -11.30 3.27
N LEU A 278 3.71 -11.57 3.81
CA LEU A 278 4.75 -10.56 4.02
C LEU A 278 5.23 -9.92 2.71
N ASN A 279 5.39 -10.70 1.65
CA ASN A 279 5.84 -10.21 0.35
C ASN A 279 4.80 -9.27 -0.28
N ILE A 280 3.51 -9.63 -0.22
CA ILE A 280 2.41 -8.80 -0.73
C ILE A 280 2.30 -7.49 0.06
N LEU A 281 2.43 -7.55 1.38
CA LEU A 281 2.36 -6.37 2.24
C LEU A 281 3.48 -5.35 1.98
N ASN A 282 4.65 -5.75 1.48
CA ASN A 282 5.70 -4.79 1.12
C ASN A 282 5.25 -3.83 0.01
N GLY A 283 4.60 -4.34 -1.04
CA GLY A 283 3.99 -3.51 -2.08
C GLY A 283 2.83 -2.66 -1.55
N GLY A 284 1.97 -3.27 -0.71
CA GLY A 284 0.84 -2.58 -0.07
C GLY A 284 1.25 -1.38 0.78
N ARG A 285 2.37 -1.46 1.49
CA ARG A 285 2.92 -0.32 2.28
C ARG A 285 3.26 0.89 1.43
N ILE A 286 3.88 0.69 0.26
CA ILE A 286 4.18 1.80 -0.66
C ILE A 286 2.89 2.41 -1.20
N LYS A 287 1.93 1.58 -1.62
CA LYS A 287 0.62 2.03 -2.09
C LYS A 287 -0.16 2.79 -1.00
N ALA A 288 -0.09 2.34 0.27
CA ALA A 288 -0.67 3.06 1.40
C ALA A 288 -0.01 4.43 1.62
N GLY A 289 1.32 4.50 1.47
CA GLY A 289 2.06 5.76 1.51
C GLY A 289 1.67 6.70 0.37
N ALA A 290 1.49 6.16 -0.84
CA ALA A 290 1.02 6.92 -2.01
C ALA A 290 -0.38 7.52 -1.78
N GLY A 291 -1.33 6.73 -1.27
CA GLY A 291 -2.64 7.23 -0.86
C GLY A 291 -2.55 8.34 0.18
N GLY A 292 -1.58 8.24 1.10
CA GLY A 292 -1.30 9.30 2.08
C GLY A 292 -0.82 10.60 1.43
N VAL A 293 0.05 10.52 0.42
CA VAL A 293 0.50 11.70 -0.35
C VAL A 293 -0.68 12.31 -1.12
N GLY A 294 -1.45 11.50 -1.85
CA GLY A 294 -2.61 11.98 -2.61
C GLY A 294 -3.68 12.65 -1.74
N GLY A 295 -4.03 12.02 -0.61
CA GLY A 295 -4.96 12.60 0.37
C GLY A 295 -4.44 13.90 0.98
N SER A 296 -3.13 14.02 1.22
CA SER A 296 -2.51 15.25 1.70
C SER A 296 -2.57 16.37 0.68
N LYS A 297 -2.27 16.09 -0.59
CA LYS A 297 -2.39 17.07 -1.68
C LYS A 297 -3.82 17.61 -1.81
N PHE A 298 -4.81 16.71 -1.72
CA PHE A 298 -6.22 17.11 -1.74
C PHE A 298 -6.57 18.01 -0.56
N ALA A 299 -6.19 17.63 0.66
CA ALA A 299 -6.44 18.41 1.88
C ALA A 299 -5.79 19.80 1.81
N ILE A 300 -4.52 19.88 1.37
CA ILE A 300 -3.79 21.14 1.18
C ILE A 300 -4.48 22.04 0.16
N GLY A 301 -4.91 21.47 -0.98
CA GLY A 301 -5.65 22.22 -2.01
C GLY A 301 -6.93 22.83 -1.48
N LYS A 302 -7.72 22.06 -0.69
CA LYS A 302 -8.93 22.57 -0.03
C LYS A 302 -8.62 23.67 1.00
N ALA A 303 -7.58 23.46 1.82
CA ALA A 303 -7.15 24.44 2.82
C ALA A 303 -6.70 25.76 2.17
N ALA A 304 -5.90 25.68 1.10
CA ALA A 304 -5.40 26.85 0.39
C ALA A 304 -6.53 27.65 -0.27
N ALA A 305 -7.45 26.97 -0.96
CA ALA A 305 -8.62 27.60 -1.59
C ALA A 305 -9.49 28.31 -0.55
N TYR A 306 -9.82 27.63 0.55
CA TYR A 306 -10.60 28.23 1.62
C TYR A 306 -9.88 29.42 2.28
N ALA A 307 -8.58 29.33 2.51
CA ALA A 307 -7.78 30.40 3.10
C ALA A 307 -7.73 31.67 2.21
N ALA A 308 -7.77 31.50 0.88
CA ALA A 308 -7.79 32.61 -0.07
C ALA A 308 -9.14 33.35 -0.08
N GLU A 309 -10.25 32.67 0.18
CA GLU A 309 -11.60 33.23 0.10
C GLU A 309 -12.13 33.72 1.46
N ARG A 310 -11.89 32.98 2.53
CA ARG A 310 -12.40 33.25 3.87
C ARG A 310 -11.75 34.50 4.44
N LYS A 311 -12.57 35.51 4.78
CA LYS A 311 -12.09 36.76 5.38
C LYS A 311 -12.37 36.82 6.88
N GLN A 312 -11.37 37.24 7.65
CA GLN A 312 -11.49 37.62 9.06
C GLN A 312 -10.57 38.82 9.32
N PHE A 313 -10.93 39.68 10.27
CA PHE A 313 -10.15 40.90 10.61
C PHE A 313 -9.87 41.76 9.38
N GLY A 314 -10.83 41.81 8.43
CA GLY A 314 -10.80 42.70 7.25
C GLY A 314 -9.99 42.19 6.06
N LYS A 315 -9.39 40.98 6.12
CA LYS A 315 -8.60 40.40 5.03
C LYS A 315 -8.76 38.86 4.91
N PRO A 316 -8.36 38.23 3.79
CA PRO A 316 -8.31 36.78 3.66
C PRO A 316 -7.47 36.17 4.79
N ILE A 317 -7.90 34.98 5.29
CA ILE A 317 -7.12 34.32 6.36
C ILE A 317 -5.77 33.82 5.84
N GLY A 318 -5.61 33.59 4.55
CA GLY A 318 -4.33 33.26 3.91
C GLY A 318 -3.27 34.37 3.99
N ASP A 319 -3.66 35.62 4.33
CA ASP A 319 -2.73 36.71 4.56
C ASP A 319 -2.12 36.72 5.98
N PHE A 320 -2.51 35.79 6.85
CA PHE A 320 -1.93 35.66 8.17
C PHE A 320 -0.77 34.66 8.18
N GLY A 321 0.37 35.06 8.77
CA GLY A 321 1.57 34.24 8.81
C GLY A 321 1.39 32.85 9.42
N ALA A 322 0.47 32.70 10.40
CA ALA A 322 0.15 31.39 10.98
C ALA A 322 -0.47 30.43 9.97
N ILE A 323 -1.34 30.90 9.07
CA ILE A 323 -1.98 30.09 8.02
C ILE A 323 -0.96 29.77 6.92
N GLN A 324 -0.16 30.79 6.51
CA GLN A 324 0.92 30.60 5.53
C GLN A 324 1.94 29.56 6.01
N TYR A 325 2.32 29.61 7.30
CA TYR A 325 3.22 28.63 7.89
C TYR A 325 2.65 27.21 7.80
N LYS A 326 1.39 27.01 8.20
CA LYS A 326 0.74 25.69 8.16
C LYS A 326 0.71 25.10 6.74
N ILE A 327 0.26 25.89 5.77
CA ILE A 327 0.18 25.44 4.37
C ILE A 327 1.59 25.19 3.80
N GLY A 328 2.55 26.07 4.08
CA GLY A 328 3.94 25.94 3.64
C GLY A 328 4.62 24.69 4.21
N ASP A 329 4.44 24.42 5.51
CA ASP A 329 4.97 23.22 6.17
C ASP A 329 4.38 21.94 5.56
N LEU A 330 3.07 21.90 5.35
CA LEU A 330 2.40 20.78 4.69
C LEU A 330 2.91 20.54 3.26
N CYS A 331 3.11 21.60 2.47
CA CYS A 331 3.66 21.52 1.11
C CYS A 331 5.08 20.93 1.12
N MET A 332 5.95 21.41 2.03
CA MET A 332 7.33 20.91 2.13
C MET A 332 7.38 19.44 2.52
N GLN A 333 6.60 19.02 3.52
CA GLN A 333 6.55 17.63 3.95
C GLN A 333 5.98 16.72 2.86
N THR A 334 4.93 17.17 2.16
CA THR A 334 4.33 16.41 1.07
C THR A 334 5.33 16.19 -0.06
N PHE A 335 6.04 17.24 -0.49
CA PHE A 335 7.07 17.15 -1.51
C PHE A 335 8.18 16.16 -1.14
N ALA A 336 8.67 16.24 0.10
CA ALA A 336 9.74 15.36 0.56
C ALA A 336 9.33 13.87 0.57
N ILE A 337 8.10 13.59 1.02
CA ILE A 337 7.58 12.21 1.08
C ILE A 337 7.25 11.69 -0.34
N GLU A 338 6.69 12.53 -1.20
CA GLU A 338 6.44 12.21 -2.61
C GLU A 338 7.75 11.87 -3.36
N ALA A 339 8.79 12.68 -3.18
CA ALA A 339 10.09 12.41 -3.76
C ALA A 339 10.68 11.06 -3.30
N ALA A 340 10.57 10.74 -2.00
CA ALA A 340 11.00 9.45 -1.47
C ALA A 340 10.17 8.29 -2.02
N LEU A 341 8.86 8.48 -2.14
CA LEU A 341 7.90 7.50 -2.68
C LEU A 341 8.27 7.09 -4.10
N TYR A 342 8.34 8.06 -5.02
CA TYR A 342 8.57 7.79 -6.43
C TYR A 342 10.00 7.34 -6.73
N ARG A 343 10.97 7.85 -5.98
CA ARG A 343 12.33 7.30 -6.03
C ARG A 343 12.34 5.81 -5.68
N THR A 344 11.67 5.42 -4.61
CA THR A 344 11.62 4.01 -4.20
C THR A 344 10.87 3.16 -5.22
N ALA A 345 9.74 3.63 -5.73
CA ALA A 345 8.99 2.93 -6.76
C ALA A 345 9.82 2.73 -8.04
N HIS A 346 10.52 3.75 -8.50
CA HIS A 346 11.42 3.66 -9.65
C HIS A 346 12.59 2.69 -9.40
N LEU A 347 13.18 2.68 -8.21
CA LEU A 347 14.25 1.74 -7.86
C LEU A 347 13.75 0.29 -7.85
N ILE A 348 12.48 0.04 -7.49
CA ILE A 348 11.86 -1.29 -7.57
C ILE A 348 11.77 -1.73 -9.03
N ASP A 349 11.35 -0.84 -9.94
CA ASP A 349 11.29 -1.16 -11.38
C ASP A 349 12.67 -1.48 -11.95
N LEU A 350 13.67 -0.61 -11.70
CA LEU A 350 15.05 -0.87 -12.12
C LEU A 350 15.62 -2.16 -11.54
N LYS A 351 15.27 -2.50 -10.29
CA LYS A 351 15.70 -3.77 -9.69
C LYS A 351 15.01 -4.96 -10.32
N THR A 352 13.75 -4.81 -10.68
CA THR A 352 13.00 -5.84 -11.42
C THR A 352 13.66 -6.10 -12.77
N GLU A 353 14.00 -5.06 -13.53
CA GLU A 353 14.71 -5.17 -14.81
C GLU A 353 16.07 -5.88 -14.67
N GLU A 354 16.86 -5.51 -13.65
CA GLU A 354 18.12 -6.18 -13.35
C GLU A 354 17.94 -7.68 -13.11
N LEU A 355 16.90 -8.05 -12.34
CA LEU A 355 16.63 -9.45 -12.01
C LEU A 355 16.09 -10.24 -13.21
N LEU A 356 15.26 -9.63 -14.05
CA LEU A 356 14.81 -10.21 -15.33
C LEU A 356 16.00 -10.44 -16.28
N ALA A 357 16.90 -9.47 -16.42
CA ALA A 357 18.10 -9.60 -17.22
C ALA A 357 19.05 -10.70 -16.68
N ALA A 358 18.99 -11.00 -15.37
CA ALA A 358 19.69 -12.12 -14.76
C ALA A 358 19.00 -13.48 -14.96
N GLY A 359 17.85 -13.51 -15.66
CA GLY A 359 17.12 -14.73 -16.03
C GLY A 359 16.12 -15.22 -14.99
N LEU A 360 15.70 -14.40 -14.02
CA LEU A 360 14.67 -14.78 -13.07
C LEU A 360 13.29 -14.73 -13.76
N PRO A 361 12.35 -15.62 -13.38
CA PRO A 361 10.95 -15.50 -13.77
C PRO A 361 10.35 -14.16 -13.29
N GLU A 362 9.44 -13.58 -14.06
CA GLU A 362 8.90 -12.25 -13.80
C GLU A 362 8.29 -12.10 -12.41
N SER A 363 7.44 -13.04 -11.99
CA SER A 363 6.82 -13.02 -10.65
C SER A 363 7.87 -13.02 -9.53
N GLU A 364 8.94 -13.81 -9.68
CA GLU A 364 10.04 -13.88 -8.70
C GLU A 364 10.86 -12.60 -8.70
N ALA A 365 11.16 -12.03 -9.87
CA ALA A 365 11.90 -10.78 -10.02
C ALA A 365 11.16 -9.62 -9.33
N LYS A 366 9.85 -9.46 -9.59
CA LYS A 366 9.00 -8.45 -8.95
C LYS A 366 8.93 -8.61 -7.43
N LEU A 367 8.75 -9.84 -6.92
CA LEU A 367 8.73 -10.12 -5.48
C LEU A 367 10.08 -9.83 -4.81
N GLN A 368 11.20 -10.23 -5.44
CA GLN A 368 12.53 -9.96 -4.90
C GLN A 368 12.84 -8.47 -4.90
N ALA A 369 12.47 -7.73 -5.94
CA ALA A 369 12.64 -6.29 -6.00
C ALA A 369 11.86 -5.57 -4.89
N MET A 370 10.59 -5.89 -4.68
CA MET A 370 9.80 -5.31 -3.58
C MET A 370 10.40 -5.64 -2.20
N ARG A 371 10.90 -6.85 -2.00
CA ARG A 371 11.54 -7.26 -0.75
C ARG A 371 12.87 -6.55 -0.50
N GLU A 372 13.63 -6.25 -1.57
CA GLU A 372 14.88 -5.49 -1.45
C GLU A 372 14.65 -4.14 -0.78
N PHE A 373 13.55 -3.45 -1.11
CA PHE A 373 13.20 -2.12 -0.58
C PHE A 373 12.18 -2.14 0.57
N ALA A 374 12.14 -3.23 1.36
CA ALA A 374 11.21 -3.37 2.49
C ALA A 374 11.41 -2.30 3.58
N VAL A 375 12.62 -1.79 3.77
CA VAL A 375 12.94 -0.70 4.71
C VAL A 375 12.29 0.59 4.25
N GLU A 376 12.54 0.98 3.01
CA GLU A 376 11.97 2.16 2.37
C GLU A 376 10.44 2.10 2.34
N ALA A 377 9.87 0.95 1.97
CA ALA A 377 8.43 0.71 1.98
C ALA A 377 7.80 0.96 3.36
N SER A 378 8.45 0.49 4.42
CA SER A 378 8.00 0.70 5.79
C SER A 378 8.08 2.16 6.21
N LEU A 379 9.17 2.86 5.87
CA LEU A 379 9.34 4.28 6.16
C LEU A 379 8.33 5.15 5.40
N ILE A 380 8.09 4.85 4.12
CA ILE A 380 7.10 5.54 3.28
C ILE A 380 5.70 5.37 3.85
N LYS A 381 5.31 4.14 4.24
CA LYS A 381 4.01 3.88 4.88
C LYS A 381 3.85 4.71 6.15
N VAL A 382 4.85 4.72 7.02
CA VAL A 382 4.81 5.49 8.27
C VAL A 382 4.68 6.97 7.98
N LYS A 383 5.53 7.52 7.12
CA LYS A 383 5.56 8.95 6.84
C LYS A 383 4.35 9.43 6.04
N GLY A 384 3.89 8.67 5.06
CA GLY A 384 2.67 9.00 4.29
C GLY A 384 1.42 9.01 5.18
N SER A 385 1.29 8.02 6.07
CA SER A 385 0.16 7.96 7.02
C SER A 385 0.23 9.05 8.11
N ASP A 386 1.42 9.38 8.61
CA ASP A 386 1.60 10.51 9.54
C ASP A 386 1.25 11.83 8.85
N LEU A 387 1.71 12.02 7.61
CA LEU A 387 1.45 13.23 6.82
C LEU A 387 -0.05 13.44 6.57
N VAL A 388 -0.77 12.43 6.06
CA VAL A 388 -2.20 12.60 5.75
C VAL A 388 -3.04 12.88 6.99
N CYS A 389 -2.70 12.25 8.13
CA CYS A 389 -3.36 12.58 9.39
C CYS A 389 -3.07 14.02 9.83
N TYR A 390 -1.85 14.50 9.66
CA TYR A 390 -1.47 15.87 9.96
C TYR A 390 -2.11 16.86 9.00
N ALA A 391 -2.11 16.57 7.69
CA ALA A 391 -2.71 17.44 6.68
C ALA A 391 -4.22 17.61 6.87
N THR A 392 -4.94 16.54 7.19
CA THR A 392 -6.39 16.59 7.44
C THR A 392 -6.71 17.30 8.74
N ASP A 393 -5.90 17.13 9.80
CA ASP A 393 -6.04 17.85 11.06
C ASP A 393 -5.87 19.36 10.87
N GLU A 394 -4.80 19.78 10.21
CA GLU A 394 -4.54 21.19 9.93
C GLU A 394 -5.56 21.81 8.97
N THR A 395 -6.12 21.01 8.06
CA THR A 395 -7.19 21.48 7.17
C THR A 395 -8.45 21.79 7.98
N ILE A 396 -8.86 20.91 8.91
CA ILE A 396 -9.97 21.20 9.84
C ILE A 396 -9.69 22.50 10.61
N GLN A 397 -8.47 22.66 11.12
CA GLN A 397 -8.07 23.84 11.90
C GLN A 397 -8.16 25.13 11.06
N ILE A 398 -7.73 25.09 9.79
CA ILE A 398 -7.82 26.24 8.85
C ILE A 398 -9.27 26.58 8.54
N PHE A 399 -10.15 25.59 8.36
CA PHE A 399 -11.59 25.78 8.15
C PHE A 399 -12.31 26.28 9.42
N GLY A 400 -11.72 26.09 10.61
CA GLY A 400 -12.35 26.44 11.88
C GLY A 400 -13.63 25.64 12.12
N GLY A 401 -14.69 26.28 12.63
CA GLY A 401 -15.98 25.60 12.89
C GLY A 401 -16.58 24.91 11.65
N MET A 402 -16.35 25.45 10.46
CA MET A 402 -16.79 24.84 9.20
C MET A 402 -16.08 23.52 8.90
N GLY A 403 -14.82 23.38 9.30
CA GLY A 403 -14.06 22.12 9.15
C GLY A 403 -14.57 21.00 10.06
N TYR A 404 -15.24 21.35 11.17
CA TYR A 404 -15.83 20.40 12.10
C TYR A 404 -17.28 20.01 11.73
N ALA A 405 -17.93 20.82 10.88
CA ALA A 405 -19.28 20.56 10.40
C ALA A 405 -19.28 19.57 9.22
N GLN A 406 -20.20 18.61 9.24
CA GLN A 406 -20.30 17.56 8.20
C GLN A 406 -20.63 18.11 6.81
N GLU A 407 -21.33 19.26 6.73
CA GLU A 407 -21.74 19.86 5.45
C GLU A 407 -20.61 20.23 4.51
N THR A 408 -19.39 20.45 5.01
CA THR A 408 -18.21 20.74 4.20
C THR A 408 -17.47 19.47 3.74
N GLY A 409 -17.72 18.33 4.36
CA GLY A 409 -17.03 17.07 4.10
C GLY A 409 -15.56 17.03 4.53
N ILE A 410 -15.03 18.11 5.13
CA ILE A 410 -13.60 18.18 5.54
C ILE A 410 -13.32 17.22 6.70
N GLU A 411 -14.24 17.13 7.67
CA GLU A 411 -14.09 16.22 8.82
C GLU A 411 -14.04 14.74 8.40
N MET A 412 -14.67 14.37 7.28
CA MET A 412 -14.63 13.03 6.71
C MET A 412 -13.17 12.63 6.39
N GLY A 413 -12.42 13.52 5.75
CA GLY A 413 -11.00 13.27 5.44
C GLY A 413 -10.17 12.95 6.68
N TYR A 414 -10.40 13.65 7.80
CA TYR A 414 -9.73 13.37 9.07
C TYR A 414 -10.09 11.99 9.64
N ARG A 415 -11.37 11.61 9.60
CA ARG A 415 -11.84 10.30 10.05
C ARG A 415 -11.26 9.17 9.20
N ASP A 416 -11.25 9.35 7.88
CA ASP A 416 -10.74 8.39 6.93
C ASP A 416 -9.21 8.22 7.04
N ALA A 417 -8.47 9.32 7.24
CA ALA A 417 -7.03 9.28 7.39
C ALA A 417 -6.57 8.44 8.60
N ARG A 418 -7.36 8.39 9.68
CA ARG A 418 -6.93 7.79 10.95
C ARG A 418 -6.55 6.31 10.83
N ILE A 419 -7.24 5.54 10.01
CA ILE A 419 -6.97 4.10 9.85
C ILE A 419 -5.63 3.83 9.18
N THR A 420 -5.09 4.76 8.40
CA THR A 420 -3.84 4.58 7.66
C THR A 420 -2.64 4.29 8.56
N LYS A 421 -2.68 4.71 9.82
CA LYS A 421 -1.64 4.39 10.83
C LYS A 421 -1.75 2.97 11.40
N ILE A 422 -2.85 2.26 11.12
CA ILE A 422 -3.18 0.97 11.75
C ILE A 422 -2.99 -0.19 10.76
N TYR A 423 -3.65 -0.13 9.59
CA TYR A 423 -3.58 -1.22 8.60
C TYR A 423 -2.21 -1.27 7.89
N GLU A 424 -1.94 -2.33 7.12
CA GLU A 424 -0.65 -2.63 6.46
C GLU A 424 0.53 -2.73 7.46
N GLY A 425 0.22 -3.20 8.68
CA GLY A 425 1.08 -3.13 9.85
C GLY A 425 1.03 -1.75 10.51
N THR A 426 0.89 -1.69 11.84
CA THR A 426 0.85 -0.41 12.54
C THR A 426 2.14 0.37 12.29
N ASN A 427 2.10 1.71 12.48
CA ASN A 427 3.30 2.54 12.31
C ASN A 427 4.43 2.10 13.25
N GLU A 428 4.10 1.62 14.47
CA GLU A 428 5.06 1.08 15.44
C GLU A 428 5.74 -0.19 14.89
N VAL A 429 4.95 -1.14 14.36
CA VAL A 429 5.47 -2.37 13.76
C VAL A 429 6.38 -2.05 12.57
N ASN A 430 5.97 -1.12 11.70
CA ASN A 430 6.79 -0.71 10.54
C ASN A 430 8.10 -0.03 10.96
N ARG A 431 8.10 0.81 12.01
CA ARG A 431 9.34 1.39 12.57
C ARG A 431 10.28 0.30 13.09
N LEU A 432 9.76 -0.67 13.85
CA LEU A 432 10.56 -1.79 14.36
C LEU A 432 11.09 -2.67 13.22
N LEU A 433 10.27 -2.96 12.21
CA LEU A 433 10.68 -3.73 11.03
C LEU A 433 11.81 -3.03 10.28
N SER A 434 11.73 -1.72 10.07
CA SER A 434 12.77 -0.95 9.39
C SER A 434 14.11 -1.06 10.11
N VAL A 435 14.12 -0.90 11.43
CA VAL A 435 15.33 -1.00 12.25
C VAL A 435 15.87 -2.43 12.26
N GLY A 436 14.99 -3.43 12.42
CA GLY A 436 15.37 -4.84 12.43
C GLY A 436 15.99 -5.30 11.12
N GLU A 437 15.39 -4.91 9.98
CA GLU A 437 15.92 -5.27 8.67
C GLU A 437 17.25 -4.56 8.36
N LEU A 438 17.38 -3.28 8.72
CA LEU A 438 18.65 -2.56 8.61
C LEU A 438 19.76 -3.20 9.47
N ALA A 439 19.45 -3.56 10.71
CA ALA A 439 20.40 -4.22 11.60
C ALA A 439 20.83 -5.58 11.03
N LYS A 440 19.89 -6.37 10.52
CA LYS A 440 20.17 -7.65 9.87
C LYS A 440 21.11 -7.46 8.67
N ARG A 441 20.78 -6.55 7.76
CA ARG A 441 21.58 -6.28 6.55
C ARG A 441 22.97 -5.71 6.88
N GLY A 442 23.10 -4.89 7.90
CA GLY A 442 24.37 -4.28 8.27
C GLY A 442 25.26 -5.11 9.17
N LEU A 443 24.66 -5.86 10.11
CA LEU A 443 25.43 -6.58 11.14
C LEU A 443 25.57 -8.07 10.83
N GLN A 444 24.55 -8.71 10.28
CA GLN A 444 24.55 -10.15 10.01
C GLN A 444 25.03 -10.46 8.58
N THR A 445 24.32 -9.94 7.56
CA THR A 445 24.64 -10.24 6.15
C THR A 445 25.74 -9.34 5.57
N LYS A 446 26.03 -8.21 6.23
CA LYS A 446 27.01 -7.20 5.78
C LYS A 446 26.75 -6.65 4.38
N GLU A 447 25.49 -6.67 3.94
CA GLU A 447 25.06 -6.11 2.66
C GLU A 447 25.14 -4.58 2.64
N ILE A 448 25.02 -3.94 3.82
CA ILE A 448 25.09 -2.50 4.02
C ILE A 448 26.25 -2.19 4.96
N ASP A 449 27.11 -1.23 4.59
CA ASP A 449 28.22 -0.77 5.44
C ASP A 449 27.71 0.17 6.56
N LEU A 450 26.97 -0.39 7.53
CA LEU A 450 26.52 0.38 8.69
C LEU A 450 27.67 0.88 9.57
N ARG A 451 28.76 0.11 9.67
CA ARG A 451 29.94 0.56 10.46
C ARG A 451 30.58 1.79 9.86
N GLY A 452 30.79 1.79 8.54
CA GLY A 452 31.28 2.95 7.83
C GLY A 452 30.33 4.15 7.91
N ALA A 453 29.02 3.93 7.88
CA ALA A 453 28.03 4.97 8.08
C ALA A 453 28.10 5.56 9.50
N ILE A 454 28.10 4.72 10.54
CA ILE A 454 28.23 5.14 11.94
C ILE A 454 29.52 5.92 12.18
N ASN A 455 30.65 5.47 11.62
CA ASN A 455 31.93 6.15 11.75
C ASN A 455 31.96 7.51 11.05
N ARG A 456 31.08 7.76 10.07
CA ARG A 456 30.94 9.07 9.39
C ARG A 456 30.04 10.04 10.15
N ILE A 457 29.18 9.57 11.06
CA ILE A 457 28.30 10.43 11.88
C ILE A 457 29.07 11.50 12.65
N PRO A 458 30.18 11.21 13.36
CA PRO A 458 30.95 12.24 14.05
C PRO A 458 31.47 13.33 13.13
N ALA A 459 31.95 12.97 11.94
CA ALA A 459 32.42 13.93 10.94
C ALA A 459 31.27 14.78 10.37
N PHE A 460 30.10 14.16 10.14
CA PHE A 460 28.90 14.87 9.68
C PHE A 460 28.39 15.84 10.76
N VAL A 461 28.21 15.40 11.99
CA VAL A 461 27.80 16.22 13.14
C VAL A 461 28.77 17.36 13.36
N PHE A 462 30.09 17.08 13.39
CA PHE A 462 31.12 18.08 13.54
C PHE A 462 31.14 19.12 12.42
N ASN A 463 30.95 18.67 11.16
CA ASN A 463 30.90 19.55 10.00
C ASN A 463 29.64 20.42 9.95
N THR A 464 28.48 19.88 10.41
CA THR A 464 27.18 20.56 10.38
C THR A 464 27.05 21.55 11.56
N MET A 465 27.59 21.20 12.72
CA MET A 465 27.52 22.01 13.95
C MET A 465 28.64 23.03 14.10
N ASN A 466 29.65 23.04 13.22
CA ASN A 466 30.73 24.00 13.29
C ASN A 466 30.43 25.25 12.46
N PRO A 467 30.03 26.40 13.11
CA PRO A 467 29.63 27.60 12.40
C PRO A 467 30.79 28.31 11.68
N PHE A 468 32.05 27.93 11.98
CA PHE A 468 33.27 28.61 11.48
C PHE A 468 33.89 27.90 10.27
N ARG A 469 33.34 26.75 9.81
CA ARG A 469 33.88 26.08 8.65
C ARG A 469 33.27 26.62 7.36
N SER A 470 34.13 27.05 6.44
CA SER A 470 33.75 27.49 5.09
C SER A 470 32.86 26.44 4.41
N LYS A 471 31.69 26.86 3.97
CA LYS A 471 30.69 26.04 3.28
C LYS A 471 31.01 25.78 1.81
N SER A 472 32.31 25.77 1.44
CA SER A 472 32.76 25.56 0.07
C SER A 472 32.74 24.06 -0.25
N GLY A 473 31.85 23.63 -1.14
CA GLY A 473 31.92 22.30 -1.75
C GLY A 473 30.60 21.61 -2.09
N TYR A 474 29.46 22.12 -1.63
CA TYR A 474 28.15 21.54 -1.97
C TYR A 474 27.24 22.60 -2.58
N ALA A 475 26.55 22.26 -3.67
CA ALA A 475 25.50 23.11 -4.20
C ALA A 475 24.36 23.28 -3.15
N PRO A 476 23.62 24.40 -3.18
CA PRO A 476 22.52 24.64 -2.22
C PRO A 476 21.50 23.49 -2.19
N GLU A 477 21.26 22.87 -3.33
CA GLU A 477 20.33 21.75 -3.51
C GLU A 477 20.83 20.46 -2.80
N GLU A 478 22.15 20.20 -2.83
CA GLU A 478 22.74 19.06 -2.13
C GLU A 478 22.68 19.17 -0.60
N ARG A 479 22.63 20.40 -0.07
CA ARG A 479 22.51 20.65 1.38
C ARG A 479 21.12 20.33 1.92
N ALA A 480 20.09 20.61 1.13
CA ALA A 480 18.71 20.29 1.49
C ALA A 480 18.47 18.78 1.55
N ILE A 481 19.08 18.02 0.63
CA ILE A 481 18.95 16.56 0.55
C ILE A 481 19.73 15.84 1.66
N GLN A 482 20.83 16.40 2.16
CA GLN A 482 21.62 15.82 3.26
C GLN A 482 21.04 16.11 4.65
N ALA A 483 20.14 17.09 4.76
CA ALA A 483 19.46 17.42 6.00
C ALA A 483 18.19 16.59 6.24
N LEU A 484 17.73 15.86 5.25
CA LEU A 484 16.64 14.88 5.31
C LEU A 484 17.20 13.47 5.51
#